data_0cf98203d77a4dae9622978c703b9ee9
#
_entry.id   0cf98203d77a4dae9622978c703b9ee9
#
_cell.length_a   1.000
_cell.length_b   1.000
_cell.length_c   1.000
_cell.angle_alpha   90.00
_cell.angle_beta   90.00
_cell.angle_gamma   90.00
#
_symmetry.space_group_name_H-M   'P 1'
#
loop_
_entity.id
_entity.type
_entity.pdbx_description
1 polymer ?
#
loop_
_entity_poly.entity_id
_entity_poly.type
_entity_poly.pdbx_seq_one_letter_code
_entity_poly.pdbx_strand_id
1 'polypeptide(L)'
;MIDWNHLIHLFLEKNKQINLSAIRDEEWVMVKHIQDSLELERIIERKSWMNVADIWTWGGFPLMPLAILHPECNFVWIDSVRKKTIAVWDILEQLNIKNVEMLRTRVEDVKNQTFDLVTARAVAYADKLLNWVTPLVKKWGKFALMKQVNDDEKKVLLDVAKKKKLTLEKEYNYKLFDWDIDRVIYILKK
;
A
#
# COMPACT_ATOMS: atom_id res chain seq x y z
N MET A 1 9.43 21.27 -2.99
CA MET A 1 8.13 20.84 -3.53
C MET A 1 8.34 19.46 -4.15
N ILE A 2 7.48 18.48 -3.87
CA ILE A 2 7.61 17.11 -4.41
C ILE A 2 7.25 17.15 -5.89
N ASP A 3 8.12 16.61 -6.73
CA ASP A 3 7.89 16.50 -8.17
C ASP A 3 7.20 15.18 -8.51
N TRP A 4 5.86 15.18 -8.45
CA TRP A 4 5.06 14.03 -8.82
C TRP A 4 5.15 13.71 -10.32
N ASN A 5 5.41 14.70 -11.17
CA ASN A 5 5.52 14.48 -12.62
C ASN A 5 6.73 13.62 -12.95
N HIS A 6 7.83 13.79 -12.22
CA HIS A 6 9.00 12.93 -12.37
C HIS A 6 8.70 11.48 -11.99
N LEU A 7 8.01 11.25 -10.86
CA LEU A 7 7.55 9.89 -10.48
C LEU A 7 6.63 9.29 -11.55
N ILE A 8 5.66 10.05 -12.06
CA ILE A 8 4.71 9.61 -13.09
C ILE A 8 5.46 9.20 -14.37
N HIS A 9 6.38 10.04 -14.82
CA HIS A 9 7.18 9.76 -16.01
C HIS A 9 7.97 8.46 -15.88
N LEU A 10 8.74 8.30 -14.80
CA LEU A 10 9.51 7.08 -14.53
C LEU A 10 8.63 5.84 -14.43
N PHE A 11 7.48 5.97 -13.75
CA PHE A 11 6.53 4.88 -13.64
C PHE A 11 5.97 4.45 -14.99
N LEU A 12 5.54 5.39 -15.84
CA LEU A 12 5.00 5.09 -17.16
C LEU A 12 6.03 4.46 -18.07
N GLU A 13 7.29 4.93 -18.04
CA GLU A 13 8.40 4.33 -18.79
C GLU A 13 8.60 2.86 -18.41
N LYS A 14 8.66 2.55 -17.10
CA LYS A 14 8.77 1.16 -16.63
C LYS A 14 7.51 0.34 -16.91
N ASN A 15 6.35 0.97 -16.81
CA ASN A 15 5.06 0.30 -17.06
C ASN A 15 4.90 -0.16 -18.50
N LYS A 16 5.45 0.57 -19.48
CA LYS A 16 5.50 0.13 -20.90
C LYS A 16 6.27 -1.18 -21.07
N GLN A 17 7.32 -1.39 -20.28
CA GLN A 17 8.22 -2.53 -20.40
C GLN A 17 7.74 -3.75 -19.60
N ILE A 18 7.23 -3.54 -18.37
CA ILE A 18 7.01 -4.59 -17.37
C ILE A 18 5.53 -4.85 -17.08
N ASN A 19 4.61 -3.98 -17.51
CA ASN A 19 3.19 -4.06 -17.19
C ASN A 19 2.91 -4.04 -15.67
N LEU A 20 3.38 -2.98 -15.01
CA LEU A 20 3.18 -2.77 -13.58
C LEU A 20 1.71 -2.48 -13.23
N SER A 21 0.99 -1.80 -14.12
CA SER A 21 -0.41 -1.41 -13.97
C SER A 21 -1.11 -1.41 -15.33
N ALA A 22 -2.43 -1.52 -15.36
CA ALA A 22 -3.24 -1.30 -16.55
C ALA A 22 -3.32 0.18 -16.97
N ILE A 23 -2.95 1.11 -16.09
CA ILE A 23 -2.99 2.56 -16.34
C ILE A 23 -1.81 2.96 -17.21
N ARG A 24 -2.07 3.77 -18.25
CA ARG A 24 -1.11 4.13 -19.30
C ARG A 24 -0.94 5.63 -19.52
N ASP A 25 -1.71 6.47 -18.87
CA ASP A 25 -1.67 7.92 -19.00
C ASP A 25 -1.35 8.59 -17.66
N GLU A 26 -0.83 9.81 -17.75
CA GLU A 26 -0.32 10.58 -16.61
C GLU A 26 -1.42 10.98 -15.64
N GLU A 27 -2.57 11.41 -16.17
CA GLU A 27 -3.71 11.86 -15.35
C GLU A 27 -4.21 10.71 -14.47
N TRP A 28 -4.41 9.53 -15.06
CA TRP A 28 -4.86 8.35 -14.30
C TRP A 28 -3.82 7.82 -13.32
N VAL A 29 -2.52 7.95 -13.62
CA VAL A 29 -1.47 7.63 -12.63
C VAL A 29 -1.54 8.60 -11.47
N MET A 30 -1.70 9.91 -11.74
CA MET A 30 -1.87 10.91 -10.69
C MET A 30 -3.08 10.59 -9.81
N VAL A 31 -4.24 10.35 -10.40
CA VAL A 31 -5.50 10.14 -9.68
C VAL A 31 -5.55 8.78 -8.98
N LYS A 32 -5.39 7.69 -9.74
CA LYS A 32 -5.63 6.33 -9.24
C LYS A 32 -4.45 5.71 -8.50
N HIS A 33 -3.27 6.30 -8.61
CA HIS A 33 -2.10 5.80 -7.91
C HIS A 33 -1.60 6.80 -6.86
N ILE A 34 -1.25 8.02 -7.24
CA ILE A 34 -0.66 8.98 -6.29
C ILE A 34 -1.72 9.49 -5.32
N GLN A 35 -2.79 10.13 -5.80
CA GLN A 35 -3.82 10.70 -4.93
C GLN A 35 -4.50 9.63 -4.06
N ASP A 36 -4.83 8.46 -4.65
CA ASP A 36 -5.37 7.33 -3.89
C ASP A 36 -4.44 6.93 -2.74
N SER A 37 -3.11 6.90 -2.97
CA SER A 37 -2.12 6.62 -1.93
C SER A 37 -2.07 7.69 -0.85
N LEU A 38 -2.24 8.96 -1.23
CA LEU A 38 -2.19 10.10 -0.31
C LEU A 38 -3.42 10.17 0.61
N GLU A 39 -4.52 9.48 0.30
CA GLU A 39 -5.65 9.39 1.22
C GLU A 39 -5.28 8.66 2.54
N LEU A 40 -4.26 7.80 2.53
CA LEU A 40 -3.73 7.23 3.77
C LEU A 40 -3.17 8.28 4.73
N GLU A 41 -2.58 9.37 4.22
CA GLU A 41 -2.03 10.46 5.01
C GLU A 41 -3.07 11.15 5.89
N ARG A 42 -4.31 11.21 5.41
CA ARG A 42 -5.42 11.88 6.11
C ARG A 42 -5.93 11.12 7.31
N ILE A 43 -5.62 9.83 7.39
CA ILE A 43 -6.26 8.94 8.37
C ILE A 43 -5.29 8.20 9.28
N ILE A 44 -4.02 8.16 8.92
CA ILE A 44 -2.98 7.54 9.75
C ILE A 44 -2.37 8.59 10.65
N GLU A 45 -2.45 8.35 11.97
CA GLU A 45 -1.71 9.17 12.92
C GLU A 45 -0.22 8.98 12.71
N ARG A 46 0.45 10.04 12.31
CA ARG A 46 1.89 10.04 12.09
C ARG A 46 2.63 9.88 13.42
N LYS A 47 3.51 8.91 13.44
CA LYS A 47 4.58 8.86 14.43
C LYS A 47 5.88 8.88 13.64
N SER A 48 6.78 9.77 13.99
CA SER A 48 8.15 9.73 13.47
C SER A 48 8.74 8.34 13.74
N TRP A 49 9.49 7.79 12.78
CA TRP A 49 10.18 6.51 12.88
C TRP A 49 9.30 5.24 12.86
N MET A 50 8.20 5.29 12.12
CA MET A 50 7.40 4.09 11.90
C MET A 50 8.12 3.12 10.94
N ASN A 51 8.00 1.82 11.24
CA ASN A 51 8.29 0.76 10.28
C ASN A 51 6.99 0.38 9.55
N VAL A 52 6.93 0.66 8.27
CA VAL A 52 5.76 0.44 7.43
C VAL A 52 6.06 -0.67 6.43
N ALA A 53 5.21 -1.69 6.35
CA ALA A 53 5.29 -2.67 5.28
C ALA A 53 4.16 -2.44 4.27
N ASP A 54 4.48 -2.57 2.99
CA ASP A 54 3.48 -2.61 1.94
C ASP A 54 3.55 -3.94 1.20
N ILE A 55 2.41 -4.60 1.09
CA ILE A 55 2.31 -5.93 0.52
C ILE A 55 1.57 -5.90 -0.82
N TRP A 56 2.13 -6.61 -1.83
CA TRP A 56 1.57 -6.71 -3.19
C TRP A 56 1.28 -5.38 -3.87
N THR A 57 2.22 -4.46 -3.81
CA THR A 57 2.08 -3.10 -4.35
C THR A 57 1.96 -3.01 -5.87
N TRP A 58 2.02 -4.10 -6.60
CA TRP A 58 1.90 -4.19 -8.06
C TRP A 58 2.80 -3.21 -8.85
N GLY A 59 2.89 -1.98 -8.48
CA GLY A 59 3.69 -0.93 -9.13
C GLY A 59 4.29 0.07 -8.15
N GLY A 60 4.40 -0.28 -6.84
CA GLY A 60 4.98 0.59 -5.83
C GLY A 60 4.00 1.56 -5.17
N PHE A 61 2.68 1.33 -5.29
CA PHE A 61 1.65 2.16 -4.65
C PHE A 61 0.82 1.35 -3.65
N PRO A 62 0.62 1.86 -2.43
CA PRO A 62 0.85 3.24 -1.95
C PRO A 62 2.27 3.56 -1.46
N LEU A 63 3.22 2.62 -1.46
CA LEU A 63 4.50 2.75 -0.81
C LEU A 63 5.32 3.95 -1.30
N MET A 64 5.50 4.13 -2.63
CA MET A 64 6.39 5.18 -3.15
C MET A 64 5.95 6.59 -2.73
N PRO A 65 4.68 7.01 -2.91
CA PRO A 65 4.24 8.32 -2.44
C PRO A 65 4.43 8.52 -0.94
N LEU A 66 4.17 7.49 -0.12
CA LEU A 66 4.35 7.56 1.32
C LEU A 66 5.83 7.67 1.70
N ALA A 67 6.71 6.92 1.05
CA ALA A 67 8.16 6.99 1.31
C ALA A 67 8.77 8.34 0.93
N ILE A 68 8.27 8.98 -0.13
CA ILE A 68 8.66 10.35 -0.53
C ILE A 68 8.23 11.36 0.53
N LEU A 69 7.02 11.23 1.07
CA LEU A 69 6.47 12.17 2.06
C LEU A 69 7.10 11.99 3.44
N HIS A 70 7.57 10.79 3.77
CA HIS A 70 8.04 10.42 5.10
C HIS A 70 9.47 9.87 5.07
N PRO A 71 10.46 10.70 4.75
CA PRO A 71 11.86 10.26 4.73
C PRO A 71 12.37 9.81 6.10
N GLU A 72 11.68 10.16 7.19
CA GLU A 72 11.98 9.74 8.56
C GLU A 72 11.44 8.34 8.92
N CYS A 73 10.55 7.76 8.12
CA CYS A 73 10.01 6.43 8.32
C CYS A 73 10.77 5.38 7.50
N ASN A 74 10.77 4.13 7.96
CA ASN A 74 11.33 3.01 7.24
C ASN A 74 10.21 2.25 6.54
N PHE A 75 10.35 2.07 5.24
CA PHE A 75 9.40 1.33 4.44
C PHE A 75 9.99 0.00 3.99
N VAL A 76 9.19 -1.05 4.05
CA VAL A 76 9.55 -2.37 3.55
C VAL A 76 8.53 -2.79 2.50
N TRP A 77 9.00 -3.00 1.30
CA TRP A 77 8.18 -3.51 0.22
C TRP A 77 8.30 -5.03 0.09
N ILE A 78 7.17 -5.74 0.14
CA ILE A 78 7.12 -7.20 0.08
C ILE A 78 6.38 -7.61 -1.20
N ASP A 79 7.10 -8.16 -2.16
CA ASP A 79 6.55 -8.71 -3.41
C ASP A 79 7.43 -9.85 -3.91
N SER A 80 6.83 -10.92 -4.41
CA SER A 80 7.56 -12.09 -4.92
C SER A 80 7.91 -12.00 -6.42
N VAL A 81 7.31 -11.06 -7.16
CA VAL A 81 7.45 -10.97 -8.62
C VAL A 81 8.72 -10.22 -9.02
N ARG A 82 9.78 -10.94 -9.35
CA ARG A 82 11.11 -10.37 -9.67
C ARG A 82 11.09 -9.21 -10.67
N LYS A 83 10.32 -9.33 -11.75
CA LYS A 83 10.28 -8.28 -12.78
C LYS A 83 9.76 -6.94 -12.21
N LYS A 84 8.71 -7.01 -11.38
CA LYS A 84 8.11 -5.83 -10.75
C LYS A 84 9.05 -5.23 -9.72
N THR A 85 9.69 -6.09 -8.90
CA THR A 85 10.61 -5.62 -7.88
C THR A 85 11.80 -4.88 -8.48
N ILE A 86 12.38 -5.35 -9.56
CA ILE A 86 13.46 -4.66 -10.27
C ILE A 86 12.98 -3.32 -10.83
N ALA A 87 11.83 -3.30 -11.52
CA ALA A 87 11.33 -2.08 -12.15
C ALA A 87 11.02 -0.97 -11.15
N VAL A 88 10.39 -1.31 -10.02
CA VAL A 88 10.10 -0.32 -8.97
C VAL A 88 11.36 0.09 -8.23
N TRP A 89 12.31 -0.83 -8.01
CA TRP A 89 13.61 -0.49 -7.43
C TRP A 89 14.34 0.55 -8.28
N ASP A 90 14.38 0.37 -9.59
CA ASP A 90 14.97 1.35 -10.51
C ASP A 90 14.32 2.74 -10.41
N ILE A 91 12.99 2.79 -10.18
CA ILE A 91 12.30 4.07 -9.95
C ILE A 91 12.75 4.70 -8.64
N LEU A 92 12.82 3.92 -7.55
CA LEU A 92 13.26 4.40 -6.24
C LEU A 92 14.69 4.95 -6.28
N GLU A 93 15.59 4.27 -7.00
CA GLU A 93 16.98 4.72 -7.18
C GLU A 93 17.05 6.03 -7.95
N GLN A 94 16.34 6.16 -9.08
CA GLN A 94 16.31 7.39 -9.88
C GLN A 94 15.70 8.57 -9.12
N LEU A 95 14.75 8.33 -8.24
CA LEU A 95 14.16 9.35 -7.35
C LEU A 95 15.01 9.59 -6.08
N ASN A 96 16.14 8.88 -5.93
CA ASN A 96 17.00 8.95 -4.75
C ASN A 96 16.28 8.68 -3.42
N ILE A 97 15.28 7.78 -3.42
CA ILE A 97 14.52 7.38 -2.23
C ILE A 97 15.35 6.33 -1.47
N LYS A 98 15.77 6.62 -0.24
CA LYS A 98 16.71 5.80 0.54
C LYS A 98 16.07 5.05 1.72
N ASN A 99 14.86 5.37 2.06
CA ASN A 99 14.13 4.83 3.21
C ASN A 99 13.22 3.64 2.86
N VAL A 100 13.50 2.96 1.75
CA VAL A 100 12.77 1.76 1.31
C VAL A 100 13.71 0.58 1.24
N GLU A 101 13.34 -0.51 1.89
CA GLU A 101 13.93 -1.85 1.74
C GLU A 101 13.00 -2.72 0.91
N MET A 102 13.54 -3.60 0.08
CA MET A 102 12.76 -4.55 -0.71
C MET A 102 12.99 -5.98 -0.25
N LEU A 103 11.93 -6.64 0.14
CA LEU A 103 11.91 -8.06 0.42
C LEU A 103 11.25 -8.82 -0.75
N ARG A 104 12.08 -9.41 -1.60
CA ARG A 104 11.58 -10.23 -2.72
C ARG A 104 11.22 -11.63 -2.23
N THR A 105 10.06 -11.74 -1.59
CA THR A 105 9.53 -12.99 -1.05
C THR A 105 8.00 -12.96 -1.07
N ARG A 106 7.38 -14.09 -0.82
CA ARG A 106 5.95 -14.15 -0.55
C ARG A 106 5.66 -13.62 0.85
N VAL A 107 4.52 -12.97 1.04
CA VAL A 107 4.16 -12.38 2.33
C VAL A 107 4.04 -13.44 3.43
N GLU A 108 3.55 -14.64 3.10
CA GLU A 108 3.42 -15.77 4.01
C GLU A 108 4.76 -16.36 4.47
N ASP A 109 5.84 -16.08 3.75
CA ASP A 109 7.20 -16.56 4.07
C ASP A 109 7.98 -15.54 4.91
N VAL A 110 7.47 -14.34 5.12
CA VAL A 110 8.09 -13.33 5.99
C VAL A 110 7.97 -13.77 7.43
N LYS A 111 9.12 -14.00 8.08
CA LYS A 111 9.19 -14.44 9.47
C LYS A 111 10.03 -13.47 10.29
N ASN A 112 9.71 -13.39 11.58
CA ASN A 112 10.48 -12.60 12.56
C ASN A 112 10.56 -11.08 12.26
N GLN A 113 9.64 -10.57 11.45
CA GLN A 113 9.51 -9.13 11.20
C GLN A 113 8.10 -8.68 11.56
N THR A 114 8.00 -7.52 12.20
CA THR A 114 6.71 -6.90 12.52
C THR A 114 6.79 -5.39 12.30
N PHE A 115 5.66 -4.82 11.91
CA PHE A 115 5.55 -3.44 11.46
C PHE A 115 4.51 -2.67 12.28
N ASP A 116 4.73 -1.37 12.41
CA ASP A 116 3.78 -0.47 13.06
C ASP A 116 2.53 -0.28 12.21
N LEU A 117 2.73 -0.27 10.90
CA LEU A 117 1.68 -0.22 9.89
C LEU A 117 1.97 -1.23 8.79
N VAL A 118 0.96 -1.99 8.39
CA VAL A 118 0.98 -2.77 7.15
C VAL A 118 -0.05 -2.20 6.21
N THR A 119 0.30 -2.00 4.94
CA THR A 119 -0.62 -1.52 3.91
C THR A 119 -0.84 -2.59 2.84
N ALA A 120 -2.03 -2.60 2.27
CA ALA A 120 -2.35 -3.40 1.10
C ALA A 120 -3.39 -2.69 0.23
N ARG A 121 -3.22 -2.76 -1.10
CA ARG A 121 -4.16 -2.17 -2.05
C ARG A 121 -4.64 -3.20 -3.07
N ALA A 122 -5.96 -3.18 -3.36
CA ALA A 122 -6.59 -3.98 -4.42
C ALA A 122 -6.33 -5.51 -4.34
N VAL A 123 -6.17 -6.04 -3.11
CA VAL A 123 -5.95 -7.47 -2.90
C VAL A 123 -7.29 -8.19 -2.78
N ALA A 124 -7.44 -9.28 -3.52
CA ALA A 124 -8.62 -10.15 -3.43
C ALA A 124 -8.62 -10.95 -2.10
N TYR A 125 -9.82 -11.31 -1.62
CA TYR A 125 -10.06 -12.23 -0.50
C TYR A 125 -9.49 -11.82 0.86
N ALA A 126 -10.31 -11.13 1.63
CA ALA A 126 -10.02 -10.68 3.00
C ALA A 126 -9.57 -11.82 3.93
N ASP A 127 -10.10 -13.03 3.76
CA ASP A 127 -9.80 -14.21 4.58
C ASP A 127 -8.32 -14.62 4.46
N LYS A 128 -7.81 -14.77 3.26
CA LYS A 128 -6.40 -15.10 3.03
C LYS A 128 -5.48 -13.96 3.45
N LEU A 129 -5.84 -12.75 3.05
CA LEU A 129 -5.07 -11.55 3.34
C LEU A 129 -4.81 -11.38 4.85
N LEU A 130 -5.87 -11.45 5.67
CA LEU A 130 -5.73 -11.30 7.11
C LEU A 130 -4.93 -12.43 7.78
N ASN A 131 -4.92 -13.64 7.21
CA ASN A 131 -4.05 -14.71 7.69
C ASN A 131 -2.57 -14.35 7.54
N TRP A 132 -2.20 -13.75 6.42
CA TRP A 132 -0.81 -13.39 6.12
C TRP A 132 -0.37 -12.10 6.80
N VAL A 133 -1.26 -11.11 6.91
CA VAL A 133 -0.94 -9.80 7.47
C VAL A 133 -0.88 -9.80 9.00
N THR A 134 -1.79 -10.51 9.67
CA THR A 134 -1.88 -10.45 11.14
C THR A 134 -0.57 -10.77 11.86
N PRO A 135 0.26 -11.75 11.42
CA PRO A 135 1.57 -11.97 12.03
C PRO A 135 2.54 -10.80 11.86
N LEU A 136 2.43 -10.06 10.75
CA LEU A 136 3.31 -8.94 10.43
C LEU A 136 2.98 -7.65 11.18
N VAL A 137 1.78 -7.53 11.75
CA VAL A 137 1.38 -6.34 12.49
C VAL A 137 1.87 -6.46 13.94
N LYS A 138 2.59 -5.46 14.44
CA LYS A 138 3.00 -5.36 15.86
C LYS A 138 1.79 -5.38 16.78
N LYS A 139 1.98 -5.73 18.06
CA LYS A 139 1.00 -5.44 19.09
C LYS A 139 0.75 -3.91 19.11
N TRP A 140 -0.52 -3.49 19.04
CA TRP A 140 -0.95 -2.10 18.89
C TRP A 140 -0.64 -1.48 17.51
N GLY A 141 -0.10 -2.25 16.58
CA GLY A 141 0.08 -1.84 15.19
C GLY A 141 -1.24 -1.86 14.41
N LYS A 142 -1.20 -1.33 13.20
CA LYS A 142 -2.38 -1.18 12.34
C LYS A 142 -2.17 -1.86 10.99
N PHE A 143 -3.28 -2.29 10.41
CA PHE A 143 -3.36 -2.73 9.03
C PHE A 143 -4.32 -1.81 8.27
N ALA A 144 -3.83 -1.19 7.19
CA ALA A 144 -4.61 -0.34 6.30
C ALA A 144 -4.91 -1.08 5.00
N LEU A 145 -6.17 -1.37 4.77
CA LEU A 145 -6.64 -2.04 3.55
C LEU A 145 -7.41 -1.05 2.67
N MET A 146 -6.86 -0.76 1.49
CA MET A 146 -7.44 0.14 0.49
C MET A 146 -8.23 -0.64 -0.55
N LYS A 147 -9.52 -0.35 -0.70
CA LYS A 147 -10.42 -1.08 -1.62
C LYS A 147 -11.44 -0.17 -2.32
N GLN A 148 -12.12 -0.73 -3.29
CA GLN A 148 -13.40 -0.18 -3.75
C GLN A 148 -14.48 -0.54 -2.72
N VAL A 149 -15.51 0.29 -2.62
CA VAL A 149 -16.64 0.03 -1.72
C VAL A 149 -17.38 -1.23 -2.19
N ASN A 150 -17.52 -2.20 -1.28
CA ASN A 150 -18.25 -3.44 -1.52
C ASN A 150 -18.72 -4.00 -0.17
N ASP A 151 -20.03 -4.02 0.05
CA ASP A 151 -20.62 -4.41 1.33
C ASP A 151 -20.43 -5.90 1.66
N ASP A 152 -20.43 -6.77 0.65
CA ASP A 152 -20.23 -8.22 0.88
C ASP A 152 -18.79 -8.51 1.28
N GLU A 153 -17.81 -7.87 0.61
CA GLU A 153 -16.41 -7.96 1.02
C GLU A 153 -16.18 -7.38 2.42
N LYS A 154 -16.86 -6.29 2.78
CA LYS A 154 -16.79 -5.70 4.13
C LYS A 154 -17.27 -6.69 5.18
N LYS A 155 -18.40 -7.36 4.97
CA LYS A 155 -18.90 -8.38 5.92
C LYS A 155 -17.88 -9.47 6.15
N VAL A 156 -17.32 -10.03 5.07
CA VAL A 156 -16.28 -11.06 5.14
C VAL A 156 -15.04 -10.55 5.88
N LEU A 157 -14.59 -9.31 5.56
CA LEU A 157 -13.45 -8.69 6.22
C LEU A 157 -13.64 -8.61 7.74
N LEU A 158 -14.80 -8.13 8.19
CA LEU A 158 -15.09 -7.94 9.61
C LEU A 158 -15.21 -9.27 10.37
N ASP A 159 -15.83 -10.28 9.76
CA ASP A 159 -15.92 -11.62 10.35
C ASP A 159 -14.55 -12.27 10.54
N VAL A 160 -13.68 -12.15 9.54
CA VAL A 160 -12.32 -12.68 9.63
C VAL A 160 -11.46 -11.87 10.59
N ALA A 161 -11.57 -10.54 10.59
CA ALA A 161 -10.87 -9.65 11.50
C ALA A 161 -11.18 -10.03 12.96
N LYS A 162 -12.46 -10.24 13.30
CA LYS A 162 -12.90 -10.68 14.64
C LYS A 162 -12.24 -12.00 15.03
N LYS A 163 -12.21 -13.00 14.14
CA LYS A 163 -11.54 -14.29 14.38
C LYS A 163 -10.03 -14.14 14.62
N LYS A 164 -9.41 -13.13 14.03
CA LYS A 164 -7.97 -12.80 14.17
C LYS A 164 -7.68 -11.85 15.32
N LYS A 165 -8.67 -11.48 16.12
CA LYS A 165 -8.56 -10.50 17.22
C LYS A 165 -8.08 -9.12 16.72
N LEU A 166 -8.46 -8.77 15.49
CA LEU A 166 -8.28 -7.43 14.94
C LEU A 166 -9.58 -6.65 15.14
N THR A 167 -9.47 -5.38 15.52
CA THR A 167 -10.59 -4.48 15.70
C THR A 167 -10.63 -3.45 14.58
N LEU A 168 -11.79 -3.24 13.96
CA LEU A 168 -11.98 -2.12 13.05
C LEU A 168 -11.90 -0.81 13.85
N GLU A 169 -10.83 -0.06 13.67
CA GLU A 169 -10.63 1.24 14.33
C GLU A 169 -11.25 2.37 13.52
N LYS A 170 -11.16 2.29 12.18
CA LYS A 170 -11.68 3.32 11.28
C LYS A 170 -12.11 2.73 9.95
N GLU A 171 -13.20 3.25 9.43
CA GLU A 171 -13.64 3.09 8.05
C GLU A 171 -13.67 4.49 7.43
N TYR A 172 -12.91 4.70 6.38
CA TYR A 172 -12.80 5.97 5.72
C TYR A 172 -13.24 5.83 4.27
N ASN A 173 -14.42 6.38 3.96
CA ASN A 173 -14.97 6.42 2.62
C ASN A 173 -14.57 7.74 1.95
N TYR A 174 -14.13 7.68 0.71
CA TYR A 174 -13.74 8.83 -0.09
C TYR A 174 -14.02 8.60 -1.58
N LYS A 175 -14.03 9.69 -2.33
CA LYS A 175 -14.13 9.64 -3.79
C LYS A 175 -12.82 10.09 -4.40
N LEU A 176 -12.36 9.36 -5.42
CA LEU A 176 -11.24 9.78 -6.23
C LEU A 176 -11.75 10.78 -7.26
N PHE A 177 -11.47 12.07 -6.99
CA PHE A 177 -11.77 13.22 -7.82
C PHE A 177 -13.10 13.10 -8.60
N ASP A 178 -13.46 14.04 -9.47
CA ASP A 178 -14.71 14.12 -10.26
C ASP A 178 -15.19 12.84 -10.97
N TRP A 179 -14.43 11.78 -10.82
CA TRP A 179 -14.75 10.42 -11.24
C TRP A 179 -15.52 9.73 -10.10
N ASP A 180 -16.73 9.34 -10.33
CA ASP A 180 -17.64 8.68 -9.37
C ASP A 180 -17.11 7.30 -8.91
N ILE A 181 -15.84 7.27 -8.46
CA ILE A 181 -15.18 6.05 -7.97
C ILE A 181 -15.17 6.07 -6.44
N ASP A 182 -16.10 5.34 -5.86
CA ASP A 182 -16.17 5.17 -4.42
C ASP A 182 -15.05 4.24 -3.92
N ARG A 183 -14.29 4.74 -2.98
CA ARG A 183 -13.16 4.06 -2.35
C ARG A 183 -13.35 4.00 -0.85
N VAL A 184 -12.71 3.02 -0.23
CA VAL A 184 -12.71 2.86 1.23
C VAL A 184 -11.34 2.42 1.73
N ILE A 185 -10.94 2.95 2.88
CA ILE A 185 -9.80 2.46 3.64
C ILE A 185 -10.31 1.93 4.98
N TYR A 186 -10.05 0.65 5.22
CA TYR A 186 -10.30 0.02 6.52
C TYR A 186 -9.02 0.02 7.34
N ILE A 187 -9.04 0.61 8.53
CA ILE A 187 -7.94 0.54 9.51
C ILE A 187 -8.31 -0.50 10.56
N LEU A 188 -7.60 -1.59 10.55
CA LEU A 188 -7.70 -2.66 11.54
C LEU A 188 -6.55 -2.57 12.53
N LYS A 189 -6.85 -2.62 13.83
CA LYS A 189 -5.88 -2.57 14.92
C LYS A 189 -5.74 -3.95 15.57
N LYS A 190 -4.48 -4.32 15.88
CA LYS A 190 -4.13 -5.56 16.58
C LYS A 190 -4.01 -5.36 18.07
#